data_2f15badfbe76cc6b0401f30edbb5e5ba
#
_entry.id   2f15badfbe76cc6b0401f30edbb5e5ba
#
_cell.length_a   1.000
_cell.length_b   1.000
_cell.length_c   1.000
_cell.angle_alpha   90.00
_cell.angle_beta   90.00
_cell.angle_gamma   90.00
#
_symmetry.space_group_name_H-M   'P 1'
#
loop_
_entity.id
_entity.type
_entity.pdbx_description
1 polymer ?
#
loop_
_entity_poly.entity_id
_entity_poly.type
_entity_poly.pdbx_seq_one_letter_code
_entity_poly.pdbx_strand_id
1 'polypeptide(L)'
;MLERLAPEQHDTLDEVPEPAENPALFGHEHAAAMLTSAYRAGKLPHALILAGPTGIGKATFAFHLAGYLLRNPDYRAAPETLGSPDPGSALFRQVASGAHPGVLHLTRPQNDKTKGFKTVVTVDEIRKVSRFLSMTSHDGSYRVVIVDPADDMNTNAANALLKNLEEPPARTLFILIVHAPGSLLPTIRSRCQTIRLTPLDDNSLVSALDAAGQPAPAEPEARATLLGRAGGSVRSAILLSQYGGLEIAEALDGVLQGGRTGIAAAHKLADAVAGRDSAIQFDIFNRRALDMLADAASDAALVSDLLRAKALSDAWHEAQNALSETETYNLDRKQHVLAMIDRLNAAMRM
;
A
#
# COMPACT_ATOMS: atom_id res chain seq x y z
N MET A 1 -12.22 -5.09 21.20
CA MET A 1 -12.68 -5.18 19.80
C MET A 1 -12.77 -3.75 19.29
N LEU A 2 -11.97 -3.41 18.30
CA LEU A 2 -11.97 -2.07 17.67
C LEU A 2 -13.34 -1.87 16.99
N GLU A 3 -14.07 -0.79 17.34
CA GLU A 3 -15.29 -0.43 16.62
C GLU A 3 -14.88 0.26 15.31
N ARG A 4 -14.88 -0.50 14.21
CA ARG A 4 -14.44 -0.03 12.90
C ARG A 4 -15.52 0.86 12.27
N LEU A 5 -15.14 2.06 11.85
CA LEU A 5 -16.00 3.00 11.11
C LEU A 5 -15.82 2.83 9.60
N ALA A 6 -14.59 2.58 9.16
CA ALA A 6 -14.26 2.46 7.74
C ALA A 6 -14.73 1.12 7.15
N PRO A 7 -15.13 1.09 5.88
CA PRO A 7 -15.39 -0.15 5.17
C PRO A 7 -14.12 -1.01 5.09
N GLU A 8 -14.28 -2.32 5.21
CA GLU A 8 -13.18 -3.27 4.99
C GLU A 8 -12.62 -3.13 3.57
N GLN A 9 -11.30 -3.24 3.47
CA GLN A 9 -10.54 -3.22 2.24
C GLN A 9 -9.93 -4.61 1.97
N HIS A 10 -9.37 -4.79 0.78
CA HIS A 10 -8.73 -6.05 0.39
C HIS A 10 -7.54 -6.45 1.26
N ASP A 11 -6.95 -5.49 1.95
CA ASP A 11 -5.77 -5.63 2.79
C ASP A 11 -6.01 -5.26 4.26
N THR A 12 -7.27 -5.16 4.68
CA THR A 12 -7.66 -4.96 6.09
C THR A 12 -7.00 -6.00 7.00
N LEU A 13 -6.48 -5.54 8.13
CA LEU A 13 -5.95 -6.38 9.20
C LEU A 13 -6.87 -6.29 10.43
N ASP A 14 -7.07 -7.42 11.12
CA ASP A 14 -7.86 -7.46 12.34
C ASP A 14 -7.22 -6.59 13.43
N GLU A 15 -8.06 -5.93 14.22
CA GLU A 15 -7.65 -5.08 15.36
C GLU A 15 -6.67 -3.93 14.98
N VAL A 16 -6.55 -3.60 13.68
CA VAL A 16 -5.75 -2.48 13.17
C VAL A 16 -6.69 -1.45 12.54
N PRO A 17 -6.59 -0.16 12.91
CA PRO A 17 -7.43 0.87 12.29
C PRO A 17 -7.11 1.03 10.80
N GLU A 18 -8.14 1.24 9.99
CA GLU A 18 -7.96 1.59 8.59
C GLU A 18 -7.25 2.95 8.44
N PRO A 19 -6.56 3.21 7.32
CA PRO A 19 -5.89 4.48 7.11
C PRO A 19 -6.77 5.72 7.31
N ALA A 20 -8.07 5.62 6.96
CA ALA A 20 -9.04 6.70 7.13
C ALA A 20 -9.44 6.95 8.59
N GLU A 21 -9.29 5.94 9.45
CA GLU A 21 -9.61 6.00 10.89
C GLU A 21 -8.42 6.39 11.75
N ASN A 22 -7.21 6.41 11.17
CA ASN A 22 -6.00 6.68 11.95
C ASN A 22 -5.82 8.19 12.17
N PRO A 23 -5.96 8.70 13.41
CA PRO A 23 -5.78 10.11 13.70
C PRO A 23 -4.32 10.53 13.78
N ALA A 24 -3.39 9.58 13.79
CA ALA A 24 -1.96 9.82 13.92
C ALA A 24 -1.26 9.60 12.58
N LEU A 25 -0.36 10.51 12.24
CA LEU A 25 0.52 10.42 11.09
C LEU A 25 1.96 10.59 11.57
N PHE A 26 2.82 9.64 11.26
CA PHE A 26 4.22 9.64 11.64
C PHE A 26 5.10 9.67 10.40
N GLY A 27 6.20 10.40 10.49
CA GLY A 27 7.07 10.65 9.36
C GLY A 27 6.40 11.52 8.28
N HIS A 28 7.07 11.70 7.17
CA HIS A 28 6.56 12.45 6.01
C HIS A 28 6.35 13.94 6.24
N GLU A 29 6.93 14.53 7.31
CA GLU A 29 6.79 15.95 7.68
C GLU A 29 7.20 16.87 6.54
N HIS A 30 8.26 16.50 5.79
CA HIS A 30 8.71 17.28 4.65
C HIS A 30 7.66 17.34 3.53
N ALA A 31 7.05 16.21 3.20
CA ALA A 31 5.97 16.15 2.20
C ALA A 31 4.74 16.94 2.68
N ALA A 32 4.39 16.82 3.96
CA ALA A 32 3.30 17.54 4.58
C ALA A 32 3.52 19.07 4.49
N ALA A 33 4.70 19.56 4.90
CA ALA A 33 5.06 20.97 4.87
C ALA A 33 5.06 21.53 3.44
N MET A 34 5.56 20.76 2.47
CA MET A 34 5.57 21.16 1.07
C MET A 34 4.13 21.32 0.52
N LEU A 35 3.25 20.39 0.80
CA LEU A 35 1.86 20.42 0.29
C LEU A 35 1.01 21.48 1.00
N THR A 36 1.16 21.68 2.31
CA THR A 36 0.49 22.76 3.04
C THR A 36 0.94 24.13 2.56
N SER A 37 2.26 24.31 2.32
CA SER A 37 2.81 25.53 1.74
C SER A 37 2.27 25.79 0.33
N ALA A 38 2.23 24.77 -0.53
CA ALA A 38 1.65 24.89 -1.87
C ALA A 38 0.16 25.25 -1.82
N TYR A 39 -0.61 24.65 -0.90
CA TYR A 39 -2.02 24.98 -0.69
C TYR A 39 -2.20 26.44 -0.27
N ARG A 40 -1.49 26.90 0.74
CA ARG A 40 -1.53 28.28 1.25
C ARG A 40 -1.14 29.31 0.19
N ALA A 41 -0.27 28.94 -0.73
CA ALA A 41 0.13 29.76 -1.86
C ALA A 41 -0.89 29.75 -3.03
N GLY A 42 -1.97 28.95 -2.94
CA GLY A 42 -2.91 28.75 -4.04
C GLY A 42 -2.33 27.99 -5.24
N LYS A 43 -1.27 27.20 -5.02
CA LYS A 43 -0.49 26.47 -6.04
C LYS A 43 -0.53 24.95 -5.83
N LEU A 44 -1.48 24.44 -5.06
CA LEU A 44 -1.61 22.98 -4.89
C LEU A 44 -1.92 22.34 -6.25
N PRO A 45 -1.16 21.34 -6.70
CA PRO A 45 -1.44 20.61 -7.92
C PRO A 45 -2.81 19.91 -7.83
N HIS A 46 -3.50 19.79 -8.95
CA HIS A 46 -4.78 19.11 -9.00
C HIS A 46 -4.66 17.57 -8.94
N ALA A 47 -3.47 17.03 -9.16
CA ALA A 47 -3.23 15.59 -9.12
C ALA A 47 -1.85 15.26 -8.53
N LEU A 48 -1.82 14.38 -7.55
CA LEU A 48 -0.64 13.89 -6.84
C LEU A 48 -0.50 12.38 -7.02
N ILE A 49 0.72 11.92 -7.20
CA ILE A 49 1.11 10.52 -6.99
C ILE A 49 1.86 10.45 -5.67
N LEU A 50 1.33 9.72 -4.68
CA LEU A 50 2.04 9.37 -3.46
C LEU A 50 2.75 8.03 -3.69
N ALA A 51 4.05 8.08 -3.95
CA ALA A 51 4.85 6.93 -4.33
C ALA A 51 5.76 6.49 -3.18
N GLY A 52 5.86 5.18 -2.96
CA GLY A 52 6.76 4.59 -1.96
C GLY A 52 6.36 3.17 -1.59
N PRO A 53 7.15 2.45 -0.79
CA PRO A 53 6.86 1.08 -0.38
C PRO A 53 5.49 0.92 0.28
N THR A 54 4.96 -0.31 0.26
CA THR A 54 3.68 -0.63 0.92
C THR A 54 3.79 -0.47 2.43
N GLY A 55 2.72 0.03 3.07
CA GLY A 55 2.59 0.05 4.54
C GLY A 55 3.37 1.15 5.26
N ILE A 56 3.95 2.13 4.55
CA ILE A 56 4.67 3.27 5.15
C ILE A 56 3.77 4.46 5.53
N GLY A 57 2.42 4.34 5.41
CA GLY A 57 1.48 5.39 5.79
C GLY A 57 0.99 6.29 4.64
N LYS A 58 1.15 5.90 3.36
CA LYS A 58 0.70 6.70 2.20
C LYS A 58 -0.79 7.00 2.22
N ALA A 59 -1.62 6.00 2.50
CA ALA A 59 -3.08 6.16 2.57
C ALA A 59 -3.47 7.05 3.76
N THR A 60 -2.89 6.85 4.94
CA THR A 60 -3.09 7.71 6.10
C THR A 60 -2.75 9.17 5.76
N PHE A 61 -1.60 9.39 5.10
CA PHE A 61 -1.22 10.73 4.64
C PHE A 61 -2.26 11.33 3.68
N ALA A 62 -2.79 10.54 2.74
CA ALA A 62 -3.82 11.01 1.80
C ALA A 62 -5.09 11.45 2.53
N PHE A 63 -5.56 10.69 3.52
CA PHE A 63 -6.73 11.05 4.33
C PHE A 63 -6.47 12.27 5.21
N HIS A 64 -5.28 12.41 5.80
CA HIS A 64 -4.91 13.60 6.57
C HIS A 64 -4.90 14.84 5.68
N LEU A 65 -4.34 14.75 4.45
CA LEU A 65 -4.36 15.86 3.49
C LEU A 65 -5.80 16.20 3.05
N ALA A 66 -6.63 15.19 2.77
CA ALA A 66 -8.04 15.39 2.44
C ALA A 66 -8.77 16.10 3.58
N GLY A 67 -8.62 15.63 4.83
CA GLY A 67 -9.20 16.26 6.01
C GLY A 67 -8.70 17.69 6.23
N TYR A 68 -7.43 17.98 5.97
CA TYR A 68 -6.86 19.31 6.03
C TYR A 68 -7.55 20.29 5.04
N LEU A 69 -7.70 19.88 3.77
CA LEU A 69 -8.35 20.70 2.74
C LEU A 69 -9.82 20.97 3.06
N LEU A 70 -10.52 19.99 3.60
CA LEU A 70 -11.95 20.12 3.97
C LEU A 70 -12.15 21.01 5.19
N ARG A 71 -11.23 20.97 6.18
CA ARG A 71 -11.28 21.86 7.35
C ARG A 71 -10.93 23.31 7.01
N ASN A 72 -10.17 23.52 5.94
CA ASN A 72 -9.62 24.84 5.62
C ASN A 72 -10.00 25.27 4.19
N PRO A 73 -11.26 25.60 3.91
CA PRO A 73 -11.72 25.98 2.56
C PRO A 73 -11.08 27.27 2.05
N ASP A 74 -10.69 28.17 2.96
CA ASP A 74 -9.87 29.36 2.62
C ASP A 74 -8.38 29.01 2.79
N TYR A 75 -7.72 28.82 1.67
CA TYR A 75 -6.29 28.47 1.64
C TYR A 75 -5.39 29.53 2.28
N ARG A 76 -5.83 30.82 2.32
CA ARG A 76 -5.04 31.93 2.89
C ARG A 76 -5.02 31.91 4.42
N ALA A 77 -6.09 31.40 5.02
CA ALA A 77 -6.22 31.26 6.47
C ALA A 77 -5.79 29.85 6.97
N ALA A 78 -5.40 28.95 6.06
CA ALA A 78 -5.06 27.57 6.40
C ALA A 78 -3.78 27.52 7.28
N PRO A 79 -3.71 26.59 8.27
CA PRO A 79 -2.51 26.42 9.10
C PRO A 79 -1.31 25.92 8.30
N GLU A 80 -0.11 26.11 8.85
CA GLU A 80 1.15 25.70 8.20
C GLU A 80 1.37 24.19 8.22
N THR A 81 0.71 23.49 9.13
CA THR A 81 0.85 22.04 9.31
C THR A 81 -0.48 21.36 9.03
N LEU A 82 -0.43 20.10 8.62
CA LEU A 82 -1.65 19.26 8.43
C LEU A 82 -2.46 19.17 9.72
N GLY A 83 -1.79 19.17 10.88
CA GLY A 83 -2.37 18.91 12.18
C GLY A 83 -2.91 17.48 12.30
N SER A 84 -3.23 17.07 13.51
CA SER A 84 -3.92 15.80 13.75
C SER A 84 -5.43 16.02 13.64
N PRO A 85 -6.16 15.16 12.93
CA PRO A 85 -7.62 15.23 12.92
C PRO A 85 -8.18 14.87 14.29
N ASP A 86 -9.27 15.51 14.69
CA ASP A 86 -10.01 15.17 15.91
C ASP A 86 -10.97 14.00 15.64
N PRO A 87 -10.74 12.81 16.25
CA PRO A 87 -11.61 11.64 16.08
C PRO A 87 -13.05 11.89 16.53
N GLY A 88 -13.27 12.83 17.46
CA GLY A 88 -14.60 13.25 17.93
C GLY A 88 -15.37 14.11 16.93
N SER A 89 -14.71 14.69 15.94
CA SER A 89 -15.36 15.58 14.97
C SER A 89 -16.26 14.83 13.99
N ALA A 90 -17.34 15.50 13.57
CA ALA A 90 -18.23 14.96 12.55
C ALA A 90 -17.51 14.76 11.22
N LEU A 91 -16.61 15.68 10.85
CA LEU A 91 -15.82 15.59 9.63
C LEU A 91 -14.95 14.31 9.60
N PHE A 92 -14.21 14.05 10.70
CA PHE A 92 -13.38 12.85 10.80
C PHE A 92 -14.21 11.58 10.63
N ARG A 93 -15.32 11.45 11.36
CA ARG A 93 -16.20 10.28 11.29
C ARG A 93 -16.82 10.09 9.90
N GLN A 94 -17.22 11.16 9.23
CA GLN A 94 -17.75 11.08 7.87
C GLN A 94 -16.67 10.68 6.85
N VAL A 95 -15.45 11.19 6.98
CA VAL A 95 -14.32 10.78 6.11
C VAL A 95 -13.94 9.33 6.38
N ALA A 96 -13.81 8.93 7.62
CA ALA A 96 -13.47 7.56 8.01
C ALA A 96 -14.52 6.55 7.50
N SER A 97 -15.80 6.83 7.67
CA SER A 97 -16.89 5.94 7.19
C SER A 97 -17.13 5.98 5.67
N GLY A 98 -16.38 6.82 4.92
CA GLY A 98 -16.60 7.01 3.48
C GLY A 98 -17.89 7.76 3.13
N ALA A 99 -18.55 8.39 4.12
CA ALA A 99 -19.83 9.08 3.92
C ALA A 99 -19.68 10.59 3.59
N HIS A 100 -18.46 11.14 3.63
CA HIS A 100 -18.24 12.55 3.37
C HIS A 100 -18.42 12.89 1.88
N PRO A 101 -19.34 13.81 1.50
CA PRO A 101 -19.66 14.10 0.09
C PRO A 101 -18.50 14.72 -0.70
N GLY A 102 -17.46 15.21 -0.04
CA GLY A 102 -16.26 15.79 -0.65
C GLY A 102 -15.11 14.81 -0.81
N VAL A 103 -15.24 13.53 -0.41
CA VAL A 103 -14.19 12.53 -0.54
C VAL A 103 -14.73 11.29 -1.25
N LEU A 104 -14.02 10.86 -2.29
CA LEU A 104 -14.27 9.57 -2.96
C LEU A 104 -13.02 8.72 -2.83
N HIS A 105 -13.12 7.61 -2.12
CA HIS A 105 -12.05 6.61 -2.00
C HIS A 105 -12.38 5.41 -2.90
N LEU A 106 -11.48 5.10 -3.81
CA LEU A 106 -11.60 4.00 -4.76
C LEU A 106 -10.51 2.96 -4.48
N THR A 107 -10.95 1.73 -4.30
CA THR A 107 -10.11 0.57 -3.99
C THR A 107 -10.51 -0.60 -4.86
N ARG A 108 -9.90 -1.76 -4.65
CA ARG A 108 -10.35 -3.02 -5.25
C ARG A 108 -11.79 -3.30 -4.79
N PRO A 109 -12.77 -3.43 -5.70
CA PRO A 109 -14.15 -3.68 -5.31
C PRO A 109 -14.34 -5.09 -4.80
N GLN A 110 -15.34 -5.28 -3.95
CA GLN A 110 -15.79 -6.62 -3.54
C GLN A 110 -16.23 -7.43 -4.75
N ASN A 111 -16.03 -8.72 -4.68
CA ASN A 111 -16.43 -9.65 -5.74
C ASN A 111 -17.88 -10.07 -5.51
N ASP A 112 -18.75 -9.81 -6.48
CA ASP A 112 -20.17 -10.12 -6.40
C ASP A 112 -20.48 -11.63 -6.24
N LYS A 113 -19.52 -12.50 -6.61
CA LYS A 113 -19.68 -13.96 -6.60
C LYS A 113 -19.00 -14.65 -5.43
N THR A 114 -18.04 -13.99 -4.78
CA THR A 114 -17.26 -14.53 -3.66
C THR A 114 -17.26 -13.52 -2.52
N LYS A 115 -16.91 -13.95 -1.31
CA LYS A 115 -16.79 -13.03 -0.16
C LYS A 115 -15.51 -12.17 -0.18
N GLY A 116 -14.67 -12.31 -1.21
CA GLY A 116 -13.38 -11.58 -1.32
C GLY A 116 -13.46 -10.33 -2.17
N PHE A 117 -12.31 -9.76 -2.45
CA PHE A 117 -12.14 -8.58 -3.31
C PHE A 117 -11.63 -9.00 -4.69
N LYS A 118 -11.86 -8.15 -5.70
CA LYS A 118 -11.22 -8.31 -7.02
C LYS A 118 -9.73 -7.98 -6.89
N THR A 119 -8.92 -8.48 -7.82
CA THR A 119 -7.46 -8.24 -7.84
C THR A 119 -7.09 -6.91 -8.48
N VAL A 120 -8.06 -6.21 -9.09
CA VAL A 120 -7.82 -4.96 -9.82
C VAL A 120 -8.88 -3.91 -9.49
N VAL A 121 -8.48 -2.64 -9.60
CA VAL A 121 -9.41 -1.50 -9.64
C VAL A 121 -10.01 -1.44 -11.03
N THR A 122 -11.33 -1.62 -11.12
CA THR A 122 -12.03 -1.76 -12.41
C THR A 122 -12.42 -0.42 -13.01
N VAL A 123 -12.73 -0.42 -14.32
CA VAL A 123 -13.24 0.76 -15.03
C VAL A 123 -14.55 1.29 -14.41
N ASP A 124 -15.38 0.40 -13.86
CA ASP A 124 -16.65 0.80 -13.24
C ASP A 124 -16.42 1.58 -11.93
N GLU A 125 -15.37 1.22 -11.17
CA GLU A 125 -14.93 2.03 -10.02
C GLU A 125 -14.50 3.43 -10.49
N ILE A 126 -13.69 3.53 -11.52
CA ILE A 126 -13.23 4.83 -12.05
C ILE A 126 -14.39 5.66 -12.63
N ARG A 127 -15.42 5.05 -13.20
CA ARG A 127 -16.64 5.77 -13.64
C ARG A 127 -17.37 6.49 -12.51
N LYS A 128 -17.23 6.05 -11.27
CA LYS A 128 -17.76 6.75 -10.10
C LYS A 128 -17.16 8.15 -9.95
N VAL A 129 -15.91 8.37 -10.40
CA VAL A 129 -15.25 9.68 -10.38
C VAL A 129 -16.06 10.71 -11.16
N SER A 130 -16.44 10.39 -12.40
CA SER A 130 -17.20 11.34 -13.23
C SER A 130 -18.53 11.71 -12.60
N ARG A 131 -19.23 10.75 -11.98
CA ARG A 131 -20.48 11.00 -11.24
C ARG A 131 -20.23 11.87 -10.01
N PHE A 132 -19.21 11.55 -9.22
CA PHE A 132 -18.81 12.32 -8.04
C PHE A 132 -18.46 13.77 -8.38
N LEU A 133 -17.71 13.97 -9.47
CA LEU A 133 -17.31 15.31 -9.91
C LEU A 133 -18.43 16.11 -10.59
N SER A 134 -19.48 15.45 -11.09
CA SER A 134 -20.66 16.15 -11.65
C SER A 134 -21.60 16.71 -10.59
N MET A 135 -21.54 16.23 -9.35
CA MET A 135 -22.31 16.79 -8.25
C MET A 135 -21.73 18.14 -7.85
N THR A 136 -22.59 19.15 -7.71
CA THR A 136 -22.16 20.48 -7.26
C THR A 136 -21.77 20.47 -5.79
N SER A 137 -20.61 21.01 -5.47
CA SER A 137 -20.25 21.35 -4.09
C SER A 137 -21.05 22.62 -3.72
N HIS A 138 -22.00 22.51 -2.78
CA HIS A 138 -22.87 23.65 -2.38
C HIS A 138 -22.11 24.75 -1.62
N ASP A 139 -20.96 24.42 -1.03
CA ASP A 139 -20.17 25.32 -0.17
C ASP A 139 -18.82 25.73 -0.77
N GLY A 140 -18.52 25.30 -1.99
CA GLY A 140 -17.24 25.58 -2.65
C GLY A 140 -16.06 24.87 -2.01
N SER A 141 -16.25 23.84 -1.18
CA SER A 141 -15.17 23.03 -0.60
C SER A 141 -14.47 22.16 -1.62
N TYR A 142 -13.31 21.62 -1.25
CA TYR A 142 -12.54 20.69 -2.08
C TYR A 142 -13.30 19.38 -2.30
N ARG A 143 -13.05 18.78 -3.46
CA ARG A 143 -13.40 17.39 -3.78
C ARG A 143 -12.10 16.60 -3.92
N VAL A 144 -11.95 15.56 -3.12
CA VAL A 144 -10.76 14.75 -3.10
C VAL A 144 -11.10 13.35 -3.58
N VAL A 145 -10.38 12.89 -4.61
CA VAL A 145 -10.47 11.52 -5.14
C VAL A 145 -9.18 10.79 -4.75
N ILE A 146 -9.31 9.75 -3.96
CA ILE A 146 -8.18 8.87 -3.57
C ILE A 146 -8.33 7.55 -4.31
N VAL A 147 -7.30 7.10 -5.02
CA VAL A 147 -7.24 5.79 -5.67
C VAL A 147 -6.14 4.97 -5.00
N ASP A 148 -6.53 3.87 -4.35
CA ASP A 148 -5.64 3.08 -3.47
C ASP A 148 -5.83 1.57 -3.66
N PRO A 149 -4.86 0.87 -4.22
CA PRO A 149 -3.69 1.41 -4.92
C PRO A 149 -3.99 1.70 -6.40
N ALA A 150 -3.38 2.74 -6.94
CA ALA A 150 -3.57 3.13 -8.33
C ALA A 150 -2.81 2.23 -9.32
N ASP A 151 -1.77 1.56 -8.88
CA ASP A 151 -1.04 0.55 -9.66
C ASP A 151 -1.84 -0.73 -9.92
N ASP A 152 -2.95 -0.94 -9.21
CA ASP A 152 -3.89 -2.03 -9.46
C ASP A 152 -4.95 -1.69 -10.54
N MET A 153 -4.94 -0.49 -11.10
CA MET A 153 -5.82 -0.16 -12.21
C MET A 153 -5.45 -0.97 -13.46
N ASN A 154 -6.43 -1.67 -14.04
CA ASN A 154 -6.22 -2.21 -15.37
C ASN A 154 -6.15 -1.08 -16.42
N THR A 155 -5.67 -1.39 -17.64
CA THR A 155 -5.49 -0.40 -18.71
C THR A 155 -6.75 0.40 -19.02
N ASN A 156 -7.93 -0.24 -18.98
CA ASN A 156 -9.19 0.44 -19.25
C ASN A 156 -9.56 1.43 -18.13
N ALA A 157 -9.34 1.06 -16.87
CA ALA A 157 -9.54 1.94 -15.72
C ALA A 157 -8.58 3.14 -15.78
N ALA A 158 -7.29 2.87 -16.04
CA ALA A 158 -6.28 3.91 -16.18
C ALA A 158 -6.63 4.93 -17.30
N ASN A 159 -7.04 4.44 -18.48
CA ASN A 159 -7.47 5.30 -19.58
C ASN A 159 -8.75 6.09 -19.25
N ALA A 160 -9.69 5.51 -18.53
CA ALA A 160 -10.91 6.21 -18.11
C ALA A 160 -10.62 7.37 -17.13
N LEU A 161 -9.57 7.23 -16.30
CA LEU A 161 -9.16 8.28 -15.35
C LEU A 161 -8.54 9.48 -16.05
N LEU A 162 -7.84 9.28 -17.19
CA LEU A 162 -7.11 10.34 -17.90
C LEU A 162 -7.99 11.56 -18.21
N LYS A 163 -9.23 11.36 -18.67
CA LYS A 163 -10.15 12.45 -18.98
C LYS A 163 -10.39 13.38 -17.77
N ASN A 164 -10.51 12.80 -16.58
CA ASN A 164 -10.72 13.58 -15.36
C ASN A 164 -9.45 14.28 -14.88
N LEU A 165 -8.27 13.71 -15.20
CA LEU A 165 -6.97 14.33 -14.88
C LEU A 165 -6.60 15.48 -15.84
N GLU A 166 -7.08 15.44 -17.09
CA GLU A 166 -6.80 16.49 -18.09
C GLU A 166 -7.59 17.77 -17.80
N GLU A 167 -8.87 17.64 -17.47
CA GLU A 167 -9.76 18.77 -17.27
C GLU A 167 -10.50 18.63 -15.91
N PRO A 168 -9.77 18.72 -14.79
CA PRO A 168 -10.40 18.61 -13.48
C PRO A 168 -11.26 19.84 -13.18
N PRO A 169 -12.46 19.68 -12.59
CA PRO A 169 -13.21 20.81 -12.08
C PRO A 169 -12.41 21.59 -11.02
N ALA A 170 -12.74 22.87 -10.85
CA ALA A 170 -12.10 23.70 -9.84
C ALA A 170 -12.20 23.06 -8.44
N ARG A 171 -11.17 23.26 -7.61
CA ARG A 171 -11.07 22.69 -6.25
C ARG A 171 -11.20 21.17 -6.21
N THR A 172 -10.62 20.48 -7.18
CA THR A 172 -10.52 19.03 -7.20
C THR A 172 -9.06 18.63 -6.98
N LEU A 173 -8.85 17.64 -6.10
CA LEU A 173 -7.56 17.00 -5.88
C LEU A 173 -7.67 15.49 -6.12
N PHE A 174 -6.85 14.98 -7.03
CA PHE A 174 -6.63 13.54 -7.19
C PHE A 174 -5.40 13.12 -6.40
N ILE A 175 -5.51 12.05 -5.62
CA ILE A 175 -4.39 11.43 -4.90
C ILE A 175 -4.32 9.97 -5.35
N LEU A 176 -3.27 9.63 -6.10
CA LEU A 176 -3.01 8.29 -6.57
C LEU A 176 -1.94 7.65 -5.67
N ILE A 177 -2.31 6.63 -4.92
CA ILE A 177 -1.40 5.89 -4.05
C ILE A 177 -0.74 4.79 -4.87
N VAL A 178 0.59 4.76 -4.89
CA VAL A 178 1.37 3.90 -5.78
C VAL A 178 2.49 3.23 -5.02
N HIS A 179 2.64 1.93 -5.22
CA HIS A 179 3.72 1.14 -4.63
C HIS A 179 4.90 1.01 -5.60
N ALA A 180 4.61 0.87 -6.90
CA ALA A 180 5.59 0.76 -7.96
C ALA A 180 5.32 1.80 -9.07
N PRO A 181 5.93 3.01 -9.02
CA PRO A 181 5.63 4.09 -9.98
C PRO A 181 5.80 3.73 -11.45
N GLY A 182 6.62 2.70 -11.74
CA GLY A 182 6.81 2.17 -13.10
C GLY A 182 5.59 1.47 -13.68
N SER A 183 4.64 1.03 -12.85
CA SER A 183 3.42 0.33 -13.29
C SER A 183 2.37 1.26 -13.90
N LEU A 184 2.38 2.56 -13.51
CA LEU A 184 1.44 3.53 -14.05
C LEU A 184 1.77 3.93 -15.49
N LEU A 185 0.71 4.14 -16.28
CA LEU A 185 0.85 4.65 -17.63
C LEU A 185 1.64 5.97 -17.64
N PRO A 186 2.57 6.17 -18.60
CA PRO A 186 3.32 7.43 -18.74
C PRO A 186 2.40 8.65 -18.88
N THR A 187 1.23 8.48 -19.48
CA THR A 187 0.20 9.50 -19.66
C THR A 187 -0.43 9.97 -18.35
N ILE A 188 -0.58 9.10 -17.35
CA ILE A 188 -1.01 9.47 -16.00
C ILE A 188 0.13 10.20 -15.29
N ARG A 189 1.35 9.63 -15.33
CA ARG A 189 2.52 10.22 -14.64
C ARG A 189 2.84 11.64 -15.12
N SER A 190 2.65 11.92 -16.39
CA SER A 190 2.93 13.27 -16.96
C SER A 190 1.95 14.35 -16.50
N ARG A 191 0.78 13.97 -15.95
CA ARG A 191 -0.27 14.88 -15.47
C ARG A 191 -0.32 15.02 -13.95
N CYS A 192 0.49 14.25 -13.24
CA CYS A 192 0.51 14.24 -11.77
C CYS A 192 1.87 14.70 -11.24
N GLN A 193 1.85 15.44 -10.13
CA GLN A 193 3.07 15.68 -9.38
C GLN A 193 3.37 14.48 -8.48
N THR A 194 4.56 13.89 -8.66
CA THR A 194 4.99 12.75 -7.83
C THR A 194 5.64 13.24 -6.55
N ILE A 195 5.10 12.79 -5.43
CA ILE A 195 5.63 12.95 -4.08
C ILE A 195 6.17 11.59 -3.64
N ARG A 196 7.46 11.50 -3.42
CA ARG A 196 8.08 10.27 -2.92
C ARG A 196 8.08 10.29 -1.40
N LEU A 197 7.43 9.30 -0.83
CA LEU A 197 7.44 9.03 0.61
C LEU A 197 8.44 7.92 0.89
N THR A 198 9.28 8.13 1.89
CA THR A 198 10.32 7.18 2.29
C THR A 198 9.82 6.28 3.43
N PRO A 199 10.41 5.09 3.61
CA PRO A 199 10.18 4.28 4.80
C PRO A 199 10.36 5.09 6.08
N LEU A 200 9.63 4.74 7.13
CA LEU A 200 9.75 5.37 8.44
C LEU A 200 11.09 5.00 9.09
N ASP A 201 11.67 5.94 9.84
CA ASP A 201 12.75 5.59 10.75
C ASP A 201 12.24 4.76 11.94
N ASP A 202 13.14 4.14 12.69
CA ASP A 202 12.79 3.22 13.78
C ASP A 202 11.92 3.88 14.86
N ASN A 203 12.16 5.14 15.20
CA ASN A 203 11.37 5.86 16.21
C ASN A 203 9.95 6.15 15.73
N SER A 204 9.83 6.61 14.49
CA SER A 204 8.54 6.86 13.83
C SER A 204 7.76 5.56 13.66
N LEU A 205 8.45 4.45 13.32
CA LEU A 205 7.83 3.13 13.17
C LEU A 205 7.29 2.61 14.51
N VAL A 206 8.08 2.70 15.59
CA VAL A 206 7.61 2.31 16.94
C VAL A 206 6.42 3.14 17.36
N SER A 207 6.48 4.46 17.18
CA SER A 207 5.37 5.36 17.54
C SER A 207 4.10 5.04 16.73
N ALA A 208 4.25 4.70 15.45
CA ALA A 208 3.13 4.32 14.59
C ALA A 208 2.51 2.97 15.00
N LEU A 209 3.32 2.00 15.41
CA LEU A 209 2.86 0.71 15.93
C LEU A 209 2.09 0.90 17.26
N ASP A 210 2.62 1.71 18.18
CA ASP A 210 1.96 2.01 19.44
C ASP A 210 0.60 2.68 19.22
N ALA A 211 0.54 3.66 18.30
CA ALA A 211 -0.69 4.35 17.95
C ALA A 211 -1.71 3.44 17.25
N ALA A 212 -1.25 2.41 16.54
CA ALA A 212 -2.10 1.39 15.93
C ALA A 212 -2.58 0.31 16.92
N GLY A 213 -2.20 0.39 18.20
CA GLY A 213 -2.50 -0.63 19.20
C GLY A 213 -1.72 -1.93 19.04
N GLN A 214 -0.62 -1.90 18.30
CA GLN A 214 0.22 -3.06 17.95
C GLN A 214 1.67 -2.82 18.42
N PRO A 215 1.94 -2.69 19.73
CA PRO A 215 3.24 -2.25 20.22
C PRO A 215 4.36 -3.22 19.82
N ALA A 216 5.51 -2.65 19.51
CA ALA A 216 6.71 -3.42 19.23
C ALA A 216 7.15 -4.24 20.48
N PRO A 217 7.85 -5.38 20.29
CA PRO A 217 8.35 -6.20 21.41
C PRO A 217 9.14 -5.37 22.43
N ALA A 218 8.94 -5.67 23.72
CA ALA A 218 9.67 -5.01 24.80
C ALA A 218 11.16 -5.42 24.82
N GLU A 219 11.44 -6.66 24.43
CA GLU A 219 12.80 -7.20 24.40
C GLU A 219 13.63 -6.49 23.30
N PRO A 220 14.80 -5.88 23.62
CA PRO A 220 15.58 -5.09 22.68
C PRO A 220 16.02 -5.84 21.43
N GLU A 221 16.43 -7.10 21.56
CA GLU A 221 16.90 -7.93 20.45
C GLU A 221 15.75 -8.29 19.49
N ALA A 222 14.61 -8.71 20.03
CA ALA A 222 13.40 -9.00 19.24
C ALA A 222 12.88 -7.73 18.56
N ARG A 223 12.91 -6.58 19.23
CA ARG A 223 12.55 -5.29 18.64
C ARG A 223 13.47 -4.93 17.48
N ALA A 224 14.79 -5.00 17.67
CA ALA A 224 15.75 -4.69 16.61
C ALA A 224 15.58 -5.61 15.40
N THR A 225 15.32 -6.88 15.62
CA THR A 225 15.02 -7.86 14.55
C THR A 225 13.77 -7.48 13.80
N LEU A 226 12.67 -7.15 14.52
CA LEU A 226 11.41 -6.72 13.91
C LEU A 226 11.59 -5.47 13.06
N LEU A 227 12.20 -4.41 13.62
CA LEU A 227 12.40 -3.13 12.94
C LEU A 227 13.28 -3.29 11.70
N GLY A 228 14.39 -4.02 11.81
CA GLY A 228 15.27 -4.30 10.68
C GLY A 228 14.57 -5.06 9.54
N ARG A 229 13.74 -6.06 9.86
CA ARG A 229 12.99 -6.82 8.84
C ARG A 229 11.78 -6.07 8.29
N ALA A 230 11.16 -5.19 9.08
CA ALA A 230 10.01 -4.38 8.65
C ALA A 230 10.40 -3.27 7.66
N GLY A 231 11.68 -2.83 7.65
CA GLY A 231 12.19 -1.84 6.70
C GLY A 231 11.41 -0.53 6.69
N GLY A 232 10.97 -0.04 7.87
CA GLY A 232 10.21 1.19 8.00
C GLY A 232 8.74 1.11 7.56
N SER A 233 8.20 -0.11 7.38
CA SER A 233 6.80 -0.36 7.03
C SER A 233 6.00 -0.82 8.26
N VAL A 234 5.01 -0.04 8.67
CA VAL A 234 4.09 -0.39 9.78
C VAL A 234 3.34 -1.69 9.47
N ARG A 235 2.81 -1.81 8.24
CA ARG A 235 2.10 -3.02 7.83
C ARG A 235 3.01 -4.26 7.89
N SER A 236 4.24 -4.15 7.38
CA SER A 236 5.20 -5.25 7.44
C SER A 236 5.52 -5.63 8.89
N ALA A 237 5.72 -4.65 9.78
CA ALA A 237 5.98 -4.93 11.18
C ALA A 237 4.81 -5.70 11.85
N ILE A 238 3.57 -5.28 11.59
CA ILE A 238 2.36 -5.97 12.10
C ILE A 238 2.26 -7.40 11.55
N LEU A 239 2.46 -7.57 10.24
CA LEU A 239 2.42 -8.90 9.61
C LEU A 239 3.51 -9.83 10.17
N LEU A 240 4.70 -9.29 10.42
CA LEU A 240 5.81 -10.05 11.00
C LEU A 240 5.54 -10.46 12.45
N SER A 241 4.96 -9.57 13.26
CA SER A 241 4.78 -9.80 14.70
C SER A 241 3.47 -10.53 15.04
N GLN A 242 2.38 -10.32 14.30
CA GLN A 242 1.04 -10.79 14.68
C GLN A 242 0.53 -11.94 13.80
N TYR A 243 1.07 -12.11 12.59
CA TYR A 243 0.55 -13.08 11.61
C TYR A 243 1.53 -14.18 11.25
N GLY A 244 2.55 -14.41 12.10
CA GLY A 244 3.54 -15.48 11.90
C GLY A 244 4.57 -15.17 10.80
N GLY A 245 4.74 -13.88 10.46
CA GLY A 245 5.65 -13.50 9.37
C GLY A 245 7.11 -13.74 9.69
N LEU A 246 7.53 -13.66 10.96
CA LEU A 246 8.90 -13.97 11.37
C LEU A 246 9.18 -15.46 11.17
N GLU A 247 8.29 -16.33 11.60
CA GLU A 247 8.40 -17.78 11.47
C GLU A 247 8.40 -18.20 9.99
N ILE A 248 7.57 -17.57 9.15
CA ILE A 248 7.55 -17.82 7.70
C ILE A 248 8.88 -17.41 7.07
N ALA A 249 9.43 -16.24 7.45
CA ALA A 249 10.69 -15.75 6.92
C ALA A 249 11.87 -16.67 7.32
N GLU A 250 11.93 -17.08 8.60
CA GLU A 250 12.95 -18.02 9.10
C GLU A 250 12.82 -19.39 8.44
N ALA A 251 11.60 -19.89 8.25
CA ALA A 251 11.37 -21.15 7.56
C ALA A 251 11.82 -21.08 6.09
N LEU A 252 11.54 -19.98 5.39
CA LEU A 252 11.98 -19.78 4.01
C LEU A 252 13.50 -19.67 3.92
N ASP A 253 14.14 -18.88 4.79
CA ASP A 253 15.60 -18.77 4.86
C ASP A 253 16.25 -20.15 5.12
N GLY A 254 15.68 -20.95 6.03
CA GLY A 254 16.12 -22.33 6.32
C GLY A 254 15.98 -23.29 5.14
N VAL A 255 14.88 -23.18 4.37
CA VAL A 255 14.67 -23.98 3.15
C VAL A 255 15.73 -23.66 2.09
N LEU A 256 16.04 -22.38 1.88
CA LEU A 256 17.01 -21.93 0.88
C LEU A 256 18.45 -22.33 1.25
N GLN A 257 18.79 -22.41 2.54
CA GLN A 257 20.09 -22.86 3.04
C GLN A 257 20.22 -24.40 3.10
N GLY A 258 19.10 -25.11 3.19
CA GLY A 258 19.07 -26.55 3.54
C GLY A 258 19.44 -27.52 2.41
N GLY A 259 19.64 -27.09 1.17
CA GLY A 259 20.01 -27.97 0.06
C GLY A 259 19.02 -29.15 -0.11
N ARG A 260 19.55 -30.41 -0.16
CA ARG A 260 18.74 -31.64 -0.31
C ARG A 260 17.77 -31.90 0.87
N THR A 261 18.11 -31.48 2.08
CA THR A 261 17.24 -31.62 3.26
C THR A 261 16.10 -30.55 3.26
N GLY A 262 16.18 -29.56 2.40
CA GLY A 262 15.20 -28.51 2.24
C GLY A 262 13.85 -28.97 1.68
N ILE A 263 13.76 -30.13 0.98
CA ILE A 263 12.51 -30.57 0.35
C ILE A 263 11.39 -30.80 1.39
N ALA A 264 11.67 -31.51 2.46
CA ALA A 264 10.67 -31.75 3.51
C ALA A 264 10.27 -30.44 4.21
N ALA A 265 11.22 -29.54 4.45
CA ALA A 265 10.97 -28.21 5.02
C ALA A 265 10.14 -27.33 4.05
N ALA A 266 10.42 -27.39 2.74
CA ALA A 266 9.63 -26.69 1.72
C ALA A 266 8.17 -27.15 1.70
N HIS A 267 7.92 -28.46 1.76
CA HIS A 267 6.57 -29.00 1.86
C HIS A 267 5.86 -28.56 3.14
N LYS A 268 6.55 -28.57 4.29
CA LYS A 268 6.01 -28.12 5.56
C LYS A 268 5.64 -26.62 5.52
N LEU A 269 6.51 -25.80 4.95
CA LEU A 269 6.22 -24.37 4.76
C LEU A 269 5.03 -24.17 3.83
N ALA A 270 4.99 -24.89 2.70
CA ALA A 270 3.88 -24.81 1.75
C ALA A 270 2.54 -25.22 2.40
N ASP A 271 2.52 -26.26 3.24
CA ASP A 271 1.31 -26.66 3.98
C ASP A 271 0.86 -25.60 4.98
N ALA A 272 1.80 -24.92 5.63
CA ALA A 272 1.50 -23.88 6.61
C ALA A 272 0.90 -22.62 5.97
N VAL A 273 1.40 -22.20 4.78
CA VAL A 273 0.98 -20.92 4.17
C VAL A 273 -0.12 -21.07 3.10
N ALA A 274 -0.37 -22.28 2.59
CA ALA A 274 -1.35 -22.51 1.52
C ALA A 274 -2.75 -22.95 2.00
N GLY A 275 -2.99 -22.99 3.31
CA GLY A 275 -4.27 -23.39 3.90
C GLY A 275 -5.43 -22.46 3.48
N ARG A 276 -6.68 -22.95 3.61
CA ARG A 276 -7.88 -22.14 3.26
C ARG A 276 -8.00 -20.85 4.07
N ASP A 277 -7.60 -20.90 5.35
CA ASP A 277 -7.67 -19.77 6.27
C ASP A 277 -6.33 -19.04 6.39
N SER A 278 -5.35 -19.37 5.53
CA SER A 278 -3.99 -18.81 5.55
C SER A 278 -3.76 -17.77 4.44
N ALA A 279 -4.77 -16.98 4.09
CA ALA A 279 -4.65 -16.00 3.02
C ALA A 279 -3.57 -14.95 3.31
N ILE A 280 -3.50 -14.47 4.56
CA ILE A 280 -2.50 -13.50 5.00
C ILE A 280 -1.10 -14.12 4.99
N GLN A 281 -0.95 -15.35 5.47
CA GLN A 281 0.34 -16.08 5.47
C GLN A 281 0.84 -16.34 4.04
N PHE A 282 -0.08 -16.62 3.11
CA PHE A 282 0.23 -16.75 1.69
C PHE A 282 0.75 -15.44 1.10
N ASP A 283 0.12 -14.30 1.42
CA ASP A 283 0.58 -12.97 1.00
C ASP A 283 1.95 -12.64 1.61
N ILE A 284 2.17 -12.91 2.91
CA ILE A 284 3.45 -12.71 3.59
C ILE A 284 4.56 -13.50 2.90
N PHE A 285 4.32 -14.80 2.62
CA PHE A 285 5.29 -15.65 1.93
C PHE A 285 5.65 -15.09 0.56
N ASN A 286 4.66 -14.74 -0.27
CA ASN A 286 4.89 -14.24 -1.63
C ASN A 286 5.61 -12.89 -1.61
N ARG A 287 5.23 -11.99 -0.72
CA ARG A 287 5.89 -10.69 -0.56
C ARG A 287 7.35 -10.89 -0.19
N ARG A 288 7.66 -11.73 0.81
CA ARG A 288 9.03 -12.03 1.21
C ARG A 288 9.84 -12.62 0.05
N ALA A 289 9.26 -13.53 -0.72
CA ALA A 289 9.91 -14.13 -1.88
C ALA A 289 10.25 -13.11 -2.96
N LEU A 290 9.32 -12.19 -3.26
CA LEU A 290 9.52 -11.11 -4.23
C LEU A 290 10.54 -10.08 -3.73
N ASP A 291 10.50 -9.71 -2.45
CA ASP A 291 11.48 -8.80 -1.84
C ASP A 291 12.90 -9.37 -1.93
N MET A 292 13.09 -10.66 -1.63
CA MET A 292 14.39 -11.31 -1.75
C MET A 292 14.98 -11.24 -3.17
N LEU A 293 14.14 -11.42 -4.20
CA LEU A 293 14.57 -11.28 -5.60
C LEU A 293 14.92 -9.84 -5.95
N ALA A 294 14.11 -8.89 -5.48
CA ALA A 294 14.33 -7.45 -5.73
C ALA A 294 15.61 -6.95 -5.05
N ASP A 295 15.84 -7.34 -3.79
CA ASP A 295 17.03 -6.99 -3.03
C ASP A 295 18.27 -7.55 -3.71
N ALA A 296 18.26 -8.85 -4.07
CA ALA A 296 19.37 -9.48 -4.76
C ALA A 296 19.67 -8.86 -6.14
N ALA A 297 18.63 -8.44 -6.88
CA ALA A 297 18.79 -7.74 -8.15
C ALA A 297 19.41 -6.35 -7.95
N SER A 298 18.98 -5.63 -6.90
CA SER A 298 19.53 -4.33 -6.54
C SER A 298 20.99 -4.43 -6.14
N ASP A 299 21.34 -5.40 -5.28
CA ASP A 299 22.70 -5.64 -4.83
C ASP A 299 23.63 -5.98 -6.00
N ALA A 300 23.17 -6.85 -6.93
CA ALA A 300 23.93 -7.18 -8.14
C ALA A 300 24.14 -5.93 -9.03
N ALA A 301 23.14 -5.07 -9.16
CA ALA A 301 23.25 -3.84 -9.92
C ALA A 301 24.24 -2.84 -9.27
N LEU A 302 24.26 -2.73 -7.95
CA LEU A 302 25.17 -1.85 -7.20
C LEU A 302 26.63 -2.26 -7.38
N VAL A 303 26.92 -3.54 -7.51
CA VAL A 303 28.28 -4.04 -7.81
C VAL A 303 28.56 -4.16 -9.31
N SER A 304 27.69 -3.59 -10.15
CA SER A 304 27.79 -3.57 -11.61
C SER A 304 27.75 -4.96 -12.28
N ASP A 305 27.21 -5.97 -11.60
CA ASP A 305 26.91 -7.28 -12.20
C ASP A 305 25.55 -7.22 -12.93
N LEU A 306 25.55 -6.59 -14.09
CA LEU A 306 24.33 -6.32 -14.85
C LEU A 306 23.69 -7.61 -15.40
N LEU A 307 24.46 -8.67 -15.65
CA LEU A 307 23.91 -9.94 -16.14
C LEU A 307 23.11 -10.61 -15.03
N ARG A 308 23.65 -10.69 -13.82
CA ARG A 308 22.98 -11.24 -12.65
C ARG A 308 21.79 -10.37 -12.24
N ALA A 309 21.95 -9.04 -12.23
CA ALA A 309 20.85 -8.11 -11.94
C ALA A 309 19.67 -8.31 -12.90
N LYS A 310 19.95 -8.47 -14.20
CA LYS A 310 18.92 -8.74 -15.21
C LYS A 310 18.24 -10.09 -14.95
N ALA A 311 18.99 -11.16 -14.74
CA ALA A 311 18.42 -12.49 -14.51
C ALA A 311 17.53 -12.53 -13.26
N LEU A 312 17.91 -11.86 -12.18
CA LEU A 312 17.13 -11.72 -10.96
C LEU A 312 15.85 -10.88 -11.18
N SER A 313 15.95 -9.80 -11.98
CA SER A 313 14.79 -9.00 -12.37
C SER A 313 13.81 -9.80 -13.23
N ASP A 314 14.31 -10.60 -14.19
CA ASP A 314 13.47 -11.49 -15.00
C ASP A 314 12.77 -12.53 -14.10
N ALA A 315 13.47 -13.14 -13.16
CA ALA A 315 12.91 -14.10 -12.19
C ALA A 315 11.84 -13.44 -11.29
N TRP A 316 12.03 -12.18 -10.90
CA TRP A 316 11.03 -11.40 -10.16
C TRP A 316 9.74 -11.21 -10.97
N HIS A 317 9.86 -10.83 -12.25
CA HIS A 317 8.70 -10.65 -13.13
C HIS A 317 7.94 -11.96 -13.34
N GLU A 318 8.67 -13.08 -13.53
CA GLU A 318 8.04 -14.40 -13.65
C GLU A 318 7.32 -14.82 -12.36
N ALA A 319 7.93 -14.54 -11.20
CA ALA A 319 7.33 -14.82 -9.90
C ALA A 319 6.05 -14.03 -9.69
N GLN A 320 6.05 -12.75 -10.03
CA GLN A 320 4.87 -11.88 -9.93
C GLN A 320 3.76 -12.29 -10.88
N ASN A 321 4.08 -12.67 -12.12
CA ASN A 321 3.10 -13.18 -13.06
C ASN A 321 2.46 -14.48 -12.56
N ALA A 322 3.25 -15.41 -12.04
CA ALA A 322 2.76 -16.66 -11.47
C ALA A 322 1.84 -16.44 -10.26
N LEU A 323 2.15 -15.46 -9.39
CA LEU A 323 1.28 -15.06 -8.30
C LEU A 323 -0.05 -14.52 -8.83
N SER A 324 -0.01 -13.58 -9.77
CA SER A 324 -1.20 -12.99 -10.39
C SER A 324 -2.08 -14.04 -11.08
N GLU A 325 -1.49 -15.00 -11.78
CA GLU A 325 -2.23 -16.13 -12.38
C GLU A 325 -2.87 -17.01 -11.32
N THR A 326 -2.14 -17.32 -10.24
CA THR A 326 -2.64 -18.14 -9.12
C THR A 326 -3.86 -17.50 -8.48
N GLU A 327 -3.85 -16.19 -8.25
CA GLU A 327 -4.96 -15.45 -7.69
C GLU A 327 -6.12 -15.29 -8.68
N THR A 328 -5.84 -14.98 -9.94
CA THR A 328 -6.86 -14.73 -10.97
C THR A 328 -7.62 -15.98 -11.31
N TYR A 329 -6.92 -17.10 -11.46
CA TYR A 329 -7.50 -18.39 -11.87
C TYR A 329 -7.77 -19.34 -10.71
N ASN A 330 -7.52 -18.89 -9.46
CA ASN A 330 -7.68 -19.68 -8.25
C ASN A 330 -6.94 -21.04 -8.33
N LEU A 331 -5.66 -20.97 -8.73
CA LEU A 331 -4.82 -22.15 -8.86
C LEU A 331 -4.41 -22.71 -7.49
N ASP A 332 -3.82 -23.92 -7.48
CA ASP A 332 -3.37 -24.56 -6.26
C ASP A 332 -2.23 -23.77 -5.59
N ARG A 333 -2.54 -23.17 -4.42
CA ARG A 333 -1.59 -22.35 -3.65
C ARG A 333 -0.36 -23.13 -3.19
N LYS A 334 -0.52 -24.42 -2.84
CA LYS A 334 0.61 -25.25 -2.40
C LYS A 334 1.60 -25.47 -3.54
N GLN A 335 1.09 -25.77 -4.74
CA GLN A 335 1.92 -25.91 -5.93
C GLN A 335 2.63 -24.60 -6.27
N HIS A 336 1.94 -23.47 -6.15
CA HIS A 336 2.52 -22.15 -6.34
C HIS A 336 3.70 -21.90 -5.37
N VAL A 337 3.51 -22.18 -4.07
CA VAL A 337 4.56 -21.98 -3.05
C VAL A 337 5.78 -22.84 -3.35
N LEU A 338 5.60 -24.11 -3.70
CA LEU A 338 6.73 -25.00 -4.06
C LEU A 338 7.46 -24.49 -5.31
N ALA A 339 6.73 -24.11 -6.36
CA ALA A 339 7.33 -23.54 -7.57
C ALA A 339 8.07 -22.22 -7.30
N MET A 340 7.54 -21.38 -6.39
CA MET A 340 8.20 -20.14 -5.96
C MET A 340 9.53 -20.43 -5.23
N ILE A 341 9.56 -21.42 -4.32
CA ILE A 341 10.76 -21.84 -3.63
C ILE A 341 11.81 -22.37 -4.63
N ASP A 342 11.41 -23.18 -5.59
CA ASP A 342 12.31 -23.69 -6.63
C ASP A 342 12.89 -22.54 -7.47
N ARG A 343 12.07 -21.56 -7.85
CA ARG A 343 12.48 -20.35 -8.59
C ARG A 343 13.48 -19.53 -7.78
N LEU A 344 13.22 -19.30 -6.49
CA LEU A 344 14.16 -18.63 -5.58
C LEU A 344 15.49 -19.36 -5.50
N ASN A 345 15.46 -20.68 -5.28
CA ASN A 345 16.67 -21.49 -5.22
C ASN A 345 17.51 -21.41 -6.51
N ALA A 346 16.86 -21.43 -7.66
CA ALA A 346 17.53 -21.28 -8.95
C ALA A 346 18.15 -19.89 -9.12
N ALA A 347 17.39 -18.83 -8.80
CA ALA A 347 17.83 -17.45 -8.96
C ALA A 347 18.97 -17.05 -8.00
N MET A 348 18.93 -17.53 -6.75
CA MET A 348 19.95 -17.19 -5.74
C MET A 348 21.30 -17.90 -5.97
N ARG A 349 21.33 -18.97 -6.77
CA ARG A 349 22.56 -19.72 -7.11
C ARG A 349 23.25 -19.21 -8.38
N MET A 350 22.62 -18.33 -9.13
CA MET A 350 23.23 -17.62 -10.26
C MET A 350 24.20 -16.54 -9.79
#